data_f06431c64c6ed2a4d48cb1cc4d7defc4
#
_entry.id   f06431c64c6ed2a4d48cb1cc4d7defc4
#
_cell.length_a   1.000
_cell.length_b   1.000
_cell.length_c   1.000
_cell.angle_alpha   90.00
_cell.angle_beta   90.00
_cell.angle_gamma   90.00
#
_symmetry.space_group_name_H-M   'P 1'
#
loop_
_entity.id
_entity.type
_entity.pdbx_description
1 polymer ?
#
loop_
_entity_poly.entity_id
_entity_poly.type
_entity_poly.pdbx_seq_one_letter_code
_entity_poly.pdbx_strand_id
1 'polypeptide(L)'
;MTYSTNFSIEDLRFDNYGLIPAIAQDWLDGSILMLAWMNKESLTMTLETKNVHYWSRSRSEIWRKGATSGSTQILKEIRFDCDNDALILLIEQNGSGACHTGEKSCFFNEIKINQSDKKEKKTTPFSNICSELFNTINERSINPSEKSYTNHLLTKGSNTILKKIGEESAEFIMACKDNDKNSISNEAADLIYHLQVALMH
;
A
#
# COMPACT_ATOMS: atom_id res chain seq x y z
N MET A 1 17.56 16.87 5.36
CA MET A 1 17.00 18.18 5.68
C MET A 1 15.69 17.96 6.41
N THR A 2 15.68 18.11 7.71
CA THR A 2 14.45 18.03 8.53
C THR A 2 13.80 19.42 8.49
N TYR A 3 12.77 19.56 7.67
CA TYR A 3 11.89 20.73 7.80
C TYR A 3 11.04 20.55 9.05
N SER A 4 11.52 21.05 10.18
CA SER A 4 10.67 21.31 11.34
C SER A 4 9.88 22.59 11.03
N THR A 5 8.81 22.47 10.28
CA THR A 5 7.83 23.53 10.19
C THR A 5 6.90 23.39 11.40
N ASN A 6 6.75 24.45 12.18
CA ASN A 6 5.65 24.62 13.15
C ASN A 6 4.32 24.78 12.36
N PHE A 7 3.98 23.76 11.53
CA PHE A 7 2.79 23.77 10.72
C PHE A 7 1.59 23.48 11.63
N SER A 8 0.59 24.34 11.54
CA SER A 8 -0.66 24.26 12.28
C SER A 8 -1.81 23.88 11.35
N ILE A 9 -2.85 23.25 11.88
CA ILE A 9 -4.13 23.04 11.14
C ILE A 9 -4.69 24.37 10.61
N GLU A 10 -4.37 25.49 11.26
CA GLU A 10 -4.78 26.84 10.87
C GLU A 10 -4.13 27.30 9.55
N ASP A 11 -3.02 26.69 9.15
CA ASP A 11 -2.32 27.01 7.89
C ASP A 11 -2.95 26.30 6.68
N LEU A 12 -3.87 25.33 6.92
CA LEU A 12 -4.61 24.65 5.87
C LEU A 12 -5.73 25.51 5.30
N ARG A 13 -5.93 25.40 4.00
CA ARG A 13 -7.01 26.07 3.27
C ARG A 13 -8.20 25.13 3.08
N PHE A 14 -9.23 25.37 3.88
CA PHE A 14 -10.50 24.69 3.70
C PHE A 14 -11.34 25.46 2.68
N ASP A 15 -12.19 24.73 1.95
CA ASP A 15 -13.12 25.33 1.00
C ASP A 15 -14.19 26.20 1.70
N ASN A 16 -15.10 26.81 0.92
CA ASN A 16 -16.17 27.68 1.44
C ASN A 16 -17.17 26.94 2.35
N TYR A 17 -17.12 25.62 2.40
CA TYR A 17 -17.94 24.78 3.28
C TYR A 17 -17.14 24.29 4.51
N GLY A 18 -15.91 24.76 4.67
CA GLY A 18 -15.02 24.33 5.73
C GLY A 18 -14.47 22.92 5.55
N LEU A 19 -14.35 22.44 4.31
CA LEU A 19 -13.91 21.09 3.97
C LEU A 19 -12.60 21.12 3.20
N ILE A 20 -11.80 20.07 3.39
CA ILE A 20 -10.56 19.81 2.65
C ILE A 20 -10.61 18.37 2.11
N PRO A 21 -10.26 18.12 0.84
CA PRO A 21 -10.16 16.78 0.31
C PRO A 21 -8.98 16.03 0.94
N ALA A 22 -9.20 14.76 1.26
CA ALA A 22 -8.20 13.90 1.86
C ALA A 22 -8.13 12.57 1.11
N ILE A 23 -6.97 12.30 0.51
CA ILE A 23 -6.66 11.06 -0.17
C ILE A 23 -6.09 10.10 0.86
N ALA A 24 -6.70 8.91 1.03
CA ALA A 24 -6.13 7.82 1.80
C ALA A 24 -5.22 6.98 0.91
N GLN A 25 -3.95 6.92 1.27
CA GLN A 25 -2.92 6.14 0.58
C GLN A 25 -2.39 5.06 1.53
N ASP A 26 -2.24 3.84 1.03
CA ASP A 26 -1.60 2.77 1.79
C ASP A 26 -0.14 3.14 2.08
N TRP A 27 0.26 3.08 3.34
CA TRP A 27 1.58 3.52 3.78
C TRP A 27 2.71 2.55 3.36
N LEU A 28 2.36 1.28 3.06
CA LEU A 28 3.34 0.26 2.66
C LEU A 28 3.58 0.24 1.16
N ASP A 29 2.51 0.16 0.37
CA ASP A 29 2.62 -0.03 -1.07
C ASP A 29 2.30 1.21 -1.91
N GLY A 30 1.88 2.31 -1.26
CA GLY A 30 1.56 3.57 -1.93
C GLY A 30 0.27 3.54 -2.76
N SER A 31 -0.54 2.48 -2.67
CA SER A 31 -1.83 2.40 -3.36
C SER A 31 -2.78 3.49 -2.90
N ILE A 32 -3.44 4.17 -3.84
CA ILE A 32 -4.54 5.08 -3.51
C ILE A 32 -5.76 4.25 -3.15
N LEU A 33 -6.26 4.40 -1.93
CA LEU A 33 -7.35 3.60 -1.40
C LEU A 33 -8.71 4.26 -1.55
N MET A 34 -8.82 5.53 -1.19
CA MET A 34 -10.06 6.30 -1.32
C MET A 34 -9.79 7.80 -1.26
N LEU A 35 -10.78 8.59 -1.63
CA LEU A 35 -10.86 10.01 -1.38
C LEU A 35 -12.10 10.30 -0.54
N ALA A 36 -11.95 11.11 0.50
CA ALA A 36 -13.06 11.62 1.30
C ALA A 36 -12.79 13.08 1.70
N TRP A 37 -13.68 13.67 2.47
CA TRP A 37 -13.57 15.04 2.92
C TRP A 37 -13.34 15.07 4.43
N MET A 38 -12.59 16.07 4.87
CA MET A 38 -12.38 16.35 6.29
C MET A 38 -12.75 17.82 6.58
N ASN A 39 -13.28 18.07 7.76
CA ASN A 39 -13.35 19.40 8.36
C ASN A 39 -12.28 19.52 9.46
N LYS A 40 -12.12 20.70 10.04
CA LYS A 40 -11.14 20.90 11.13
C LYS A 40 -11.30 19.90 12.27
N GLU A 41 -12.54 19.65 12.68
CA GLU A 41 -12.83 18.75 13.81
C GLU A 41 -12.43 17.31 13.51
N SER A 42 -12.83 16.75 12.34
CA SER A 42 -12.45 15.39 11.94
C SER A 42 -10.95 15.23 11.77
N LEU A 43 -10.26 16.26 11.30
CA LEU A 43 -8.79 16.27 11.20
C LEU A 43 -8.16 16.26 12.60
N THR A 44 -8.63 17.11 13.52
CA THR A 44 -8.16 17.12 14.91
C THR A 44 -8.37 15.77 15.59
N MET A 45 -9.57 15.17 15.48
CA MET A 45 -9.85 13.84 16.02
C MET A 45 -8.92 12.77 15.41
N THR A 46 -8.60 12.87 14.13
CA THR A 46 -7.68 11.96 13.47
C THR A 46 -6.27 12.08 14.03
N LEU A 47 -5.77 13.29 14.24
CA LEU A 47 -4.44 13.53 14.79
C LEU A 47 -4.31 13.06 16.25
N GLU A 48 -5.35 13.27 17.06
CA GLU A 48 -5.38 12.88 18.46
C GLU A 48 -5.48 11.36 18.64
N THR A 49 -6.40 10.73 17.91
CA THR A 49 -6.72 9.31 18.11
C THR A 49 -5.90 8.37 17.24
N LYS A 50 -5.23 8.90 16.21
CA LYS A 50 -4.60 8.14 15.12
C LYS A 50 -5.57 7.26 14.32
N ASN A 51 -6.85 7.24 14.65
CA ASN A 51 -7.90 6.62 13.84
C ASN A 51 -8.46 7.66 12.88
N VAL A 52 -8.59 7.31 11.60
CA VAL A 52 -9.01 8.29 10.60
C VAL A 52 -10.51 8.57 10.70
N HIS A 53 -10.81 9.86 10.84
CA HIS A 53 -12.17 10.42 10.84
C HIS A 53 -12.35 11.31 9.62
N TYR A 54 -13.48 11.18 8.96
CA TYR A 54 -13.86 11.94 7.79
C TYR A 54 -15.16 12.71 8.04
N TRP A 55 -15.43 13.67 7.17
CA TRP A 55 -16.70 14.36 7.10
C TRP A 55 -17.59 13.77 6.00
N SER A 56 -18.80 13.37 6.33
CA SER A 56 -19.81 12.94 5.36
C SER A 56 -20.59 14.15 4.85
N ARG A 57 -20.38 14.52 3.58
CA ARG A 57 -21.10 15.65 2.95
C ARG A 57 -22.62 15.42 2.86
N SER A 58 -23.04 14.16 2.66
CA SER A 58 -24.46 13.82 2.52
C SER A 58 -25.21 13.74 3.84
N ARG A 59 -24.51 13.36 4.93
CA ARG A 59 -25.10 13.21 6.27
C ARG A 59 -24.81 14.41 7.18
N SER A 60 -23.89 15.29 6.75
CA SER A 60 -23.39 16.43 7.55
C SER A 60 -22.92 16.00 8.95
N GLU A 61 -22.14 14.92 9.02
CA GLU A 61 -21.62 14.38 10.27
C GLU A 61 -20.19 13.82 10.11
N ILE A 62 -19.45 13.78 11.22
CA ILE A 62 -18.18 13.10 11.29
C ILE A 62 -18.39 11.59 11.42
N TRP A 63 -17.58 10.82 10.71
CA TRP A 63 -17.59 9.37 10.83
C TRP A 63 -16.17 8.81 10.90
N ARG A 64 -15.96 7.87 11.80
CA ARG A 64 -14.71 7.13 11.90
C ARG A 64 -14.72 6.01 10.85
N LYS A 65 -13.67 5.93 10.05
CA LYS A 65 -13.53 4.86 9.07
C LYS A 65 -13.50 3.49 9.76
N GLY A 66 -14.37 2.60 9.30
CA GLY A 66 -14.46 1.24 9.82
C GLY A 66 -15.23 1.09 11.14
N ALA A 67 -15.90 2.12 11.65
CA ALA A 67 -16.67 2.03 12.89
C ALA A 67 -17.73 0.90 12.87
N THR A 68 -18.35 0.66 11.72
CA THR A 68 -19.37 -0.37 11.53
C THR A 68 -18.81 -1.63 10.85
N SER A 69 -17.94 -1.46 9.85
CA SER A 69 -17.45 -2.56 9.02
C SER A 69 -16.22 -3.29 9.58
N GLY A 70 -15.55 -2.72 10.58
CA GLY A 70 -14.25 -3.21 11.05
C GLY A 70 -13.06 -2.84 10.16
N SER A 71 -13.31 -2.32 8.94
CA SER A 71 -12.25 -1.89 8.01
C SER A 71 -11.72 -0.51 8.41
N THR A 72 -10.91 -0.47 9.47
CA THR A 72 -10.37 0.76 10.07
C THR A 72 -9.14 1.27 9.33
N GLN A 73 -8.86 2.55 9.51
CA GLN A 73 -7.65 3.21 8.98
C GLN A 73 -6.87 3.84 10.13
N ILE A 74 -5.60 3.46 10.26
CA ILE A 74 -4.69 3.99 11.28
C ILE A 74 -3.74 4.97 10.60
N LEU A 75 -3.72 6.21 11.05
CA LEU A 75 -2.84 7.24 10.53
C LEU A 75 -1.37 6.95 10.87
N LYS A 76 -0.50 6.91 9.87
CA LYS A 76 0.95 6.86 10.01
C LYS A 76 1.59 8.23 9.78
N GLU A 77 1.19 8.91 8.73
CA GLU A 77 1.71 10.21 8.34
C GLU A 77 0.61 11.03 7.65
N ILE A 78 0.71 12.35 7.70
CA ILE A 78 -0.14 13.27 6.96
C ILE A 78 0.75 14.22 6.16
N ARG A 79 0.38 14.46 4.92
CA ARG A 79 1.01 15.44 4.03
C ARG A 79 -0.05 16.35 3.46
N PHE A 80 0.34 17.55 3.12
CA PHE A 80 -0.49 18.53 2.42
C PHE A 80 0.25 18.99 1.16
N ASP A 81 -0.48 19.50 0.20
CA ASP A 81 0.06 19.98 -1.06
C ASP A 81 0.69 21.38 -0.98
N CYS A 82 1.15 21.90 -2.10
CA CYS A 82 1.94 23.13 -2.13
C CYS A 82 1.16 24.41 -1.80
N ASP A 83 -0.15 24.40 -1.91
CA ASP A 83 -1.04 25.53 -1.60
C ASP A 83 -1.99 25.23 -0.42
N ASN A 84 -1.77 24.13 0.29
CA ASN A 84 -2.37 23.72 1.55
C ASN A 84 -3.88 23.43 1.46
N ASP A 85 -4.39 23.04 0.29
CA ASP A 85 -5.82 22.80 0.07
C ASP A 85 -6.19 21.33 -0.17
N ALA A 86 -5.22 20.41 -0.12
CA ALA A 86 -5.44 18.98 -0.21
C ALA A 86 -4.53 18.18 0.73
N LEU A 87 -5.04 17.05 1.24
CA LEU A 87 -4.31 16.17 2.16
C LEU A 87 -4.05 14.79 1.55
N ILE A 88 -2.87 14.24 1.83
CA ILE A 88 -2.59 12.80 1.73
C ILE A 88 -2.44 12.24 3.14
N LEU A 89 -3.24 11.23 3.45
CA LEU A 89 -3.15 10.45 4.68
C LEU A 89 -2.46 9.13 4.34
N LEU A 90 -1.21 8.95 4.77
CA LEU A 90 -0.55 7.65 4.73
C LEU A 90 -1.12 6.82 5.88
N ILE A 91 -1.82 5.76 5.53
CA ILE A 91 -2.60 4.97 6.50
C ILE A 91 -2.29 3.49 6.41
N GLU A 92 -2.41 2.81 7.52
CA GLU A 92 -2.52 1.36 7.58
C GLU A 92 -3.98 0.96 7.49
N GLN A 93 -4.32 0.23 6.42
CA GLN A 93 -5.68 -0.26 6.21
C GLN A 93 -5.85 -1.61 6.90
N ASN A 94 -6.78 -1.70 7.85
CA ASN A 94 -7.19 -2.96 8.47
C ASN A 94 -8.50 -3.49 7.86
N GLY A 95 -8.76 -4.78 8.03
CA GLY A 95 -9.97 -5.43 7.55
C GLY A 95 -9.93 -5.77 6.07
N SER A 96 -11.09 -5.93 5.44
CA SER A 96 -11.24 -6.44 4.06
C SER A 96 -10.85 -5.45 2.96
N GLY A 97 -10.64 -4.17 3.28
CA GLY A 97 -10.29 -3.13 2.32
C GLY A 97 -10.96 -1.79 2.60
N ALA A 98 -10.58 -0.77 1.82
CA ALA A 98 -11.11 0.58 2.01
C ALA A 98 -12.54 0.76 1.45
N CYS A 99 -12.90 -0.01 0.42
CA CYS A 99 -14.21 0.11 -0.22
C CYS A 99 -15.30 -0.61 0.59
N HIS A 100 -16.50 -0.06 0.58
CA HIS A 100 -17.69 -0.69 1.20
C HIS A 100 -18.14 -1.95 0.45
N THR A 101 -17.65 -2.17 -0.78
CA THR A 101 -17.88 -3.39 -1.58
C THR A 101 -16.93 -4.54 -1.23
N GLY A 102 -15.97 -4.30 -0.33
CA GLY A 102 -14.93 -5.27 0.03
C GLY A 102 -13.66 -5.19 -0.81
N GLU A 103 -13.62 -4.31 -1.83
CA GLU A 103 -12.42 -4.09 -2.63
C GLU A 103 -11.34 -3.33 -1.84
N LYS A 104 -10.06 -3.61 -2.13
CA LYS A 104 -8.92 -2.94 -1.49
C LYS A 104 -9.02 -1.42 -1.65
N SER A 105 -9.36 -0.94 -2.85
CA SER A 105 -9.46 0.47 -3.21
C SER A 105 -10.85 0.81 -3.73
N CYS A 106 -11.30 2.05 -3.54
CA CYS A 106 -12.50 2.58 -4.17
C CYS A 106 -12.32 2.84 -5.68
N PHE A 107 -11.08 2.89 -6.16
CA PHE A 107 -10.72 3.22 -7.55
C PHE A 107 -10.50 1.96 -8.39
N PHE A 108 -11.44 1.01 -8.36
CA PHE A 108 -11.34 -0.26 -9.10
C PHE A 108 -12.03 -0.23 -10.48
N ASN A 109 -12.82 0.81 -10.77
CA ASN A 109 -13.46 0.99 -12.07
C ASN A 109 -12.54 1.75 -13.03
N GLU A 110 -12.52 1.36 -14.30
CA GLU A 110 -11.68 1.95 -15.33
C GLU A 110 -12.51 2.63 -16.41
N ILE A 111 -12.07 3.80 -16.87
CA ILE A 111 -12.54 4.42 -18.11
C ILE A 111 -11.58 3.98 -19.22
N LYS A 112 -12.05 3.18 -20.18
CA LYS A 112 -11.24 2.75 -21.33
C LYS A 112 -10.96 3.94 -22.24
N ILE A 113 -9.69 4.31 -22.37
CA ILE A 113 -9.25 5.43 -23.20
C ILE A 113 -9.10 5.01 -24.68
N ASN A 114 -8.77 3.73 -24.94
CA ASN A 114 -8.66 3.18 -26.28
C ASN A 114 -9.50 1.90 -26.40
N GLN A 115 -10.37 1.83 -27.43
CA GLN A 115 -11.07 0.60 -27.82
C GLN A 115 -10.18 -0.22 -28.76
N SER A 116 -8.99 -0.61 -28.36
CA SER A 116 -8.28 -1.67 -29.07
C SER A 116 -8.75 -3.00 -28.50
N ASP A 117 -9.32 -3.87 -29.34
CA ASP A 117 -9.81 -5.21 -28.99
C ASP A 117 -8.71 -6.19 -28.54
N LYS A 118 -7.50 -5.72 -28.37
CA LYS A 118 -6.42 -6.48 -27.75
C LYS A 118 -6.62 -6.43 -26.24
N LYS A 119 -6.86 -7.60 -25.64
CA LYS A 119 -6.74 -7.81 -24.19
C LYS A 119 -5.31 -7.47 -23.79
N GLU A 120 -5.06 -6.19 -23.52
CA GLU A 120 -3.80 -5.82 -22.86
C GLU A 120 -3.82 -6.48 -21.47
N LYS A 121 -2.79 -7.27 -21.21
CA LYS A 121 -2.56 -7.78 -19.85
C LYS A 121 -2.49 -6.56 -18.94
N LYS A 122 -3.33 -6.50 -17.91
CA LYS A 122 -3.17 -5.51 -16.84
C LYS A 122 -1.74 -5.64 -16.31
N THR A 123 -0.92 -4.64 -16.56
CA THR A 123 0.43 -4.58 -16.02
C THR A 123 0.36 -3.86 -14.68
N THR A 124 0.45 -4.60 -13.59
CA THR A 124 0.66 -4.00 -12.27
C THR A 124 2.05 -3.37 -12.23
N PRO A 125 2.20 -2.12 -11.78
CA PRO A 125 3.51 -1.51 -11.62
C PRO A 125 4.43 -2.39 -10.75
N PHE A 126 5.69 -2.51 -11.15
CA PHE A 126 6.66 -3.38 -10.45
C PHE A 126 6.77 -3.07 -8.95
N SER A 127 6.71 -1.79 -8.56
CA SER A 127 6.70 -1.36 -7.16
C SER A 127 5.56 -1.99 -6.35
N ASN A 128 4.36 -2.07 -6.94
CA ASN A 128 3.19 -2.67 -6.28
C ASN A 128 3.34 -4.18 -6.15
N ILE A 129 3.89 -4.85 -7.17
CA ILE A 129 4.15 -6.30 -7.13
C ILE A 129 5.12 -6.65 -6.00
N CYS A 130 6.20 -5.91 -5.84
CA CYS A 130 7.16 -6.13 -4.76
C CYS A 130 6.53 -5.94 -3.38
N SER A 131 5.69 -4.93 -3.21
CA SER A 131 4.99 -4.66 -1.95
C SER A 131 3.94 -5.74 -1.65
N GLU A 132 3.18 -6.18 -2.64
CA GLU A 132 2.21 -7.28 -2.50
C GLU A 132 2.91 -8.60 -2.13
N LEU A 133 4.05 -8.88 -2.76
CA LEU A 133 4.87 -10.05 -2.43
C LEU A 133 5.38 -9.98 -0.99
N PHE A 134 5.91 -8.83 -0.57
CA PHE A 134 6.39 -8.63 0.81
C PHE A 134 5.28 -8.83 1.83
N ASN A 135 4.09 -8.28 1.58
CA ASN A 135 2.92 -8.48 2.43
C ASN A 135 2.50 -9.95 2.51
N THR A 136 2.56 -10.66 1.39
CA THR A 136 2.27 -12.11 1.34
C THR A 136 3.28 -12.92 2.17
N ILE A 137 4.56 -12.57 2.08
CA ILE A 137 5.63 -13.21 2.89
C ILE A 137 5.41 -12.93 4.37
N ASN A 138 5.10 -11.68 4.72
CA ASN A 138 4.81 -11.27 6.10
C ASN A 138 3.60 -11.99 6.67
N GLU A 139 2.52 -12.09 5.92
CA GLU A 139 1.32 -12.82 6.34
C GLU A 139 1.64 -14.29 6.62
N ARG A 140 2.40 -14.95 5.75
CA ARG A 140 2.82 -16.33 5.94
C ARG A 140 3.77 -16.51 7.12
N SER A 141 4.56 -15.50 7.46
CA SER A 141 5.40 -15.50 8.66
C SER A 141 4.56 -15.47 9.95
N ILE A 142 3.49 -14.66 9.96
CA ILE A 142 2.58 -14.51 11.11
C ILE A 142 1.62 -15.70 11.24
N ASN A 143 1.11 -16.20 10.11
CA ASN A 143 0.17 -17.32 10.01
C ASN A 143 0.80 -18.53 9.30
N PRO A 144 1.67 -19.28 9.97
CA PRO A 144 2.43 -20.36 9.35
C PRO A 144 1.52 -21.51 8.90
N SER A 145 1.84 -22.08 7.73
CA SER A 145 1.19 -23.27 7.17
C SER A 145 2.24 -24.27 6.72
N GLU A 146 2.05 -25.55 7.05
CA GLU A 146 2.98 -26.64 6.68
C GLU A 146 3.19 -26.76 5.15
N LYS A 147 2.22 -26.35 4.35
CA LYS A 147 2.30 -26.38 2.87
C LYS A 147 2.99 -25.14 2.29
N SER A 148 3.37 -24.16 3.11
CA SER A 148 3.99 -22.91 2.64
C SER A 148 5.49 -23.07 2.47
N TYR A 149 5.97 -22.86 1.23
CA TYR A 149 7.40 -22.82 0.95
C TYR A 149 8.12 -21.68 1.70
N THR A 150 7.47 -20.53 1.83
CA THR A 150 7.97 -19.40 2.63
C THR A 150 8.24 -19.84 4.08
N ASN A 151 7.29 -20.53 4.70
CA ASN A 151 7.46 -21.01 6.07
C ASN A 151 8.56 -22.07 6.19
N HIS A 152 8.70 -22.93 5.19
CA HIS A 152 9.82 -23.87 5.14
C HIS A 152 11.17 -23.14 5.13
N LEU A 153 11.32 -22.08 4.32
CA LEU A 153 12.55 -21.28 4.28
C LEU A 153 12.83 -20.59 5.62
N LEU A 154 11.82 -19.91 6.18
CA LEU A 154 11.94 -19.22 7.46
C LEU A 154 12.31 -20.20 8.60
N THR A 155 11.72 -21.39 8.63
CA THR A 155 12.03 -22.44 9.62
C THR A 155 13.44 -23.00 9.45
N LYS A 156 13.92 -23.17 8.21
CA LYS A 156 15.29 -23.65 7.91
C LYS A 156 16.37 -22.61 8.24
N GLY A 157 15.99 -21.34 8.29
CA GLY A 157 16.83 -20.24 8.74
C GLY A 157 17.80 -19.71 7.69
N SER A 158 18.61 -18.74 8.15
CA SER A 158 19.47 -17.89 7.32
C SER A 158 20.33 -18.65 6.31
N ASN A 159 20.95 -19.77 6.72
CA ASN A 159 21.85 -20.50 5.81
C ASN A 159 21.13 -21.02 4.56
N THR A 160 19.88 -21.49 4.72
CA THR A 160 19.08 -21.98 3.58
C THR A 160 18.65 -20.83 2.69
N ILE A 161 18.23 -19.71 3.29
CA ILE A 161 17.80 -18.52 2.55
C ILE A 161 18.97 -17.92 1.76
N LEU A 162 20.13 -17.74 2.40
CA LEU A 162 21.32 -17.19 1.76
C LEU A 162 21.87 -18.09 0.66
N LYS A 163 21.81 -19.43 0.85
CA LYS A 163 22.14 -20.39 -0.19
C LYS A 163 21.25 -20.19 -1.43
N LYS A 164 19.95 -20.05 -1.24
CA LYS A 164 19.00 -19.79 -2.32
C LYS A 164 19.30 -18.49 -3.05
N ILE A 165 19.57 -17.39 -2.36
CA ILE A 165 19.97 -16.13 -2.99
C ILE A 165 21.20 -16.32 -3.88
N GLY A 166 22.20 -17.12 -3.43
CA GLY A 166 23.38 -17.42 -4.23
C GLY A 166 23.06 -18.23 -5.49
N GLU A 167 22.20 -19.25 -5.37
CA GLU A 167 21.75 -20.09 -6.49
C GLU A 167 21.01 -19.23 -7.54
N GLU A 168 19.97 -18.51 -7.14
CA GLU A 168 19.14 -17.68 -8.04
C GLU A 168 19.95 -16.52 -8.67
N SER A 169 20.92 -15.97 -7.92
CA SER A 169 21.82 -14.95 -8.49
C SER A 169 22.69 -15.53 -9.62
N ALA A 170 23.21 -16.74 -9.47
CA ALA A 170 24.01 -17.40 -10.50
C ALA A 170 23.16 -17.74 -11.72
N GLU A 171 21.94 -18.26 -11.53
CA GLU A 171 21.00 -18.59 -12.59
C GLU A 171 20.55 -17.33 -13.36
N PHE A 172 20.26 -16.24 -12.67
CA PHE A 172 19.97 -14.95 -13.29
C PHE A 172 21.12 -14.42 -14.16
N ILE A 173 22.38 -14.51 -13.67
CA ILE A 173 23.57 -14.10 -14.43
C ILE A 173 23.71 -14.96 -15.70
N MET A 174 23.50 -16.27 -15.60
CA MET A 174 23.57 -17.17 -16.76
C MET A 174 22.49 -16.87 -17.78
N ALA A 175 21.24 -16.68 -17.33
CA ALA A 175 20.13 -16.28 -18.19
C ALA A 175 20.40 -14.97 -18.94
N CYS A 176 20.97 -13.98 -18.23
CA CYS A 176 21.40 -12.70 -18.86
C CYS A 176 22.47 -12.92 -19.92
N LYS A 177 23.46 -13.78 -19.65
CA LYS A 177 24.54 -14.10 -20.59
C LYS A 177 23.99 -14.78 -21.85
N ASP A 178 23.03 -15.69 -21.68
CA ASP A 178 22.42 -16.43 -22.77
C ASP A 178 21.35 -15.61 -23.53
N ASN A 179 21.02 -14.41 -23.02
CA ASN A 179 20.02 -13.49 -23.58
C ASN A 179 18.62 -14.12 -23.72
N ASP A 180 18.27 -15.07 -22.85
CA ASP A 180 16.94 -15.68 -22.78
C ASP A 180 16.00 -14.84 -21.90
N LYS A 181 15.14 -14.08 -22.56
CA LYS A 181 14.20 -13.16 -21.87
C LYS A 181 13.26 -13.86 -20.90
N ASN A 182 12.84 -15.10 -21.18
CA ASN A 182 11.95 -15.83 -20.30
C ASN A 182 12.68 -16.27 -19.03
N SER A 183 13.86 -16.86 -19.18
CA SER A 183 14.70 -17.26 -18.05
C SER A 183 15.13 -16.04 -17.24
N ILE A 184 15.55 -14.93 -17.88
CA ILE A 184 15.86 -13.67 -17.17
C ILE A 184 14.69 -13.23 -16.28
N SER A 185 13.46 -13.27 -16.80
CA SER A 185 12.28 -12.86 -16.03
C SER A 185 11.99 -13.79 -14.85
N ASN A 186 12.13 -15.09 -15.03
CA ASN A 186 11.88 -16.10 -14.00
C ASN A 186 12.92 -15.99 -12.88
N GLU A 187 14.21 -16.01 -13.23
CA GLU A 187 15.29 -15.97 -12.25
C GLU A 187 15.34 -14.63 -11.50
N ALA A 188 14.99 -13.52 -12.18
CA ALA A 188 14.82 -12.24 -11.51
C ALA A 188 13.69 -12.28 -10.46
N ALA A 189 12.56 -12.93 -10.77
CA ALA A 189 11.45 -13.07 -9.83
C ALA A 189 11.83 -13.94 -8.62
N ASP A 190 12.53 -15.05 -8.85
CA ASP A 190 12.98 -15.96 -7.79
C ASP A 190 14.02 -15.28 -6.89
N LEU A 191 14.96 -14.54 -7.48
CA LEU A 191 15.95 -13.77 -6.71
C LEU A 191 15.27 -12.70 -5.84
N ILE A 192 14.32 -11.93 -6.39
CA ILE A 192 13.57 -10.90 -5.64
C ILE A 192 12.78 -11.54 -4.51
N TYR A 193 12.14 -12.69 -4.74
CA TYR A 193 11.41 -13.42 -3.72
C TYR A 193 12.33 -13.82 -2.56
N HIS A 194 13.48 -14.45 -2.84
CA HIS A 194 14.42 -14.90 -1.80
C HIS A 194 15.07 -13.74 -1.05
N LEU A 195 15.34 -12.61 -1.72
CA LEU A 195 15.79 -11.37 -1.07
C LEU A 195 14.75 -10.85 -0.09
N GLN A 196 13.46 -10.83 -0.46
CA GLN A 196 12.39 -10.38 0.43
C GLN A 196 12.19 -11.33 1.64
N VAL A 197 12.33 -12.65 1.43
CA VAL A 197 12.31 -13.61 2.54
C VAL A 197 13.47 -13.37 3.51
N ALA A 198 14.66 -13.04 2.99
CA ALA A 198 15.82 -12.70 3.84
C ALA A 198 15.63 -11.42 4.64
N LEU A 199 14.95 -10.42 4.06
CA LEU A 199 14.61 -9.17 4.76
C LEU A 199 13.56 -9.36 5.86
N MET A 200 12.75 -10.43 5.76
CA MET A 200 11.74 -10.78 6.74
C MET A 200 12.25 -11.67 7.87
N HIS A 201 13.36 -12.38 7.65
CA HIS A 201 14.00 -13.29 8.61
C HIS A 201 14.86 -12.52 9.64
#